data_257781717d5bb3cfa4cc5cd1cc27d7ae
#
_entry.id   257781717d5bb3cfa4cc5cd1cc27d7ae
#
_cell.length_a   1.000
_cell.length_b   1.000
_cell.length_c   1.000
_cell.angle_alpha   90.00
_cell.angle_beta   90.00
_cell.angle_gamma   90.00
#
_symmetry.space_group_name_H-M   'P 1'
#
loop_
_entity.id
_entity.type
_entity.pdbx_description
1 polymer ?
#
loop_
_entity_poly.entity_id
_entity_poly.type
_entity_poly.pdbx_seq_one_letter_code
_entity_poly.pdbx_strand_id
1 'polypeptide(L)'
;MYPDRFQAVGLTAGKDYTRLAEQAANYNPSAIAIASNEASRNLRKSLPQRIKIAGGGDTIEWLLEECGKVDLVVNAMVGAAGLKPSLEVLKRGITLALANKESLVAGGALVLKTQAAGQARLLPIDSEHSAIFQC
;
A
#
# COMPACT_ATOMS: atom_id res chain seq x y z
N MET A 1 17.40 -7.10 -6.45
CA MET A 1 16.79 -5.94 -5.76
C MET A 1 17.55 -4.69 -6.23
N TYR A 2 16.88 -3.58 -6.49
CA TYR A 2 17.49 -2.37 -7.03
C TYR A 2 17.36 -1.23 -6.01
N PRO A 3 18.14 -1.24 -4.92
CA PRO A 3 18.04 -0.26 -3.82
C PRO A 3 18.32 1.18 -4.28
N ASP A 4 19.14 1.32 -5.33
CA ASP A 4 19.47 2.64 -5.91
C ASP A 4 18.32 3.26 -6.72
N ARG A 5 17.28 2.48 -7.01
CA ARG A 5 16.13 2.89 -7.83
C ARG A 5 14.82 3.00 -7.05
N PHE A 6 14.69 2.27 -5.93
CA PHE A 6 13.47 2.18 -5.15
C PHE A 6 13.75 2.28 -3.66
N GLN A 7 12.97 3.11 -2.99
CA GLN A 7 12.96 3.25 -1.54
C GLN A 7 11.54 2.97 -1.02
N ALA A 8 11.40 2.03 -0.08
CA ALA A 8 10.15 1.80 0.61
C ALA A 8 9.97 2.84 1.71
N VAL A 9 9.10 3.82 1.51
CA VAL A 9 8.83 4.88 2.49
C VAL A 9 7.70 4.52 3.46
N GLY A 10 6.81 3.61 3.06
CA GLY A 10 5.70 3.12 3.88
C GLY A 10 5.45 1.64 3.69
N LEU A 11 5.03 0.96 4.74
CA LEU A 11 4.65 -0.45 4.72
C LEU A 11 3.30 -0.65 5.42
N THR A 12 2.51 -1.59 4.92
CA THR A 12 1.26 -1.97 5.59
C THR A 12 1.04 -3.48 5.57
N ALA A 13 0.39 -3.99 6.62
CA ALA A 13 0.02 -5.40 6.73
C ALA A 13 -1.32 -5.58 7.45
N GLY A 14 -1.93 -6.77 7.32
CA GLY A 14 -3.15 -7.14 8.04
C GLY A 14 -2.88 -7.38 9.53
N LYS A 15 -2.28 -8.52 9.86
CA LYS A 15 -2.07 -8.95 11.26
C LYS A 15 -0.64 -9.41 11.57
N ASP A 16 0.13 -9.78 10.55
CA ASP A 16 1.48 -10.31 10.71
C ASP A 16 2.48 -9.20 11.06
N TYR A 17 2.54 -8.88 12.33
CA TYR A 17 3.45 -7.87 12.84
C TYR A 17 4.91 -8.34 12.86
N THR A 18 5.18 -9.64 12.97
CA THR A 18 6.54 -10.18 12.99
C THR A 18 7.22 -9.94 11.65
N ARG A 19 6.57 -10.37 10.57
CA ARG A 19 7.07 -10.14 9.21
C ARG A 19 7.17 -8.66 8.87
N LEU A 20 6.20 -7.85 9.31
CA LEU A 20 6.24 -6.42 9.10
C LEU A 20 7.40 -5.74 9.83
N ALA A 21 7.75 -6.20 11.05
CA ALA A 21 8.89 -5.72 11.81
C ALA A 21 10.22 -6.05 11.10
N GLU A 22 10.38 -7.27 10.58
CA GLU A 22 11.54 -7.67 9.77
C GLU A 22 11.69 -6.81 8.53
N GLN A 23 10.60 -6.57 7.81
CA GLN A 23 10.60 -5.69 6.64
C GLN A 23 10.95 -4.25 7.01
N ALA A 24 10.43 -3.74 8.13
CA ALA A 24 10.76 -2.42 8.62
C ALA A 24 12.23 -2.26 8.99
N ALA A 25 12.83 -3.29 9.58
CA ALA A 25 14.26 -3.32 9.88
C ALA A 25 15.12 -3.29 8.60
N ASN A 26 14.69 -4.01 7.55
CA ASN A 26 15.42 -4.12 6.30
C ASN A 26 15.27 -2.88 5.41
N TYR A 27 14.10 -2.27 5.35
CA TYR A 27 13.77 -1.19 4.42
C TYR A 27 13.74 0.20 5.06
N ASN A 28 13.73 0.28 6.38
CA ASN A 28 13.76 1.51 7.15
C ASN A 28 12.73 2.56 6.71
N PRO A 29 11.41 2.20 6.66
CA PRO A 29 10.36 3.12 6.23
C PRO A 29 10.17 4.27 7.23
N SER A 30 9.57 5.37 6.79
CA SER A 30 9.19 6.48 7.68
C SER A 30 7.92 6.17 8.49
N ALA A 31 7.00 5.38 7.91
CA ALA A 31 5.74 5.04 8.54
C ALA A 31 5.28 3.60 8.24
N ILE A 32 4.55 3.01 9.18
CA ILE A 32 3.98 1.67 9.06
C ILE A 32 2.52 1.71 9.53
N ALA A 33 1.66 1.01 8.81
CA ALA A 33 0.28 0.78 9.21
C ALA A 33 -0.01 -0.73 9.34
N ILE A 34 -0.76 -1.12 10.37
CA ILE A 34 -1.21 -2.50 10.56
C ILE A 34 -2.68 -2.53 10.97
N ALA A 35 -3.48 -3.42 10.38
CA ALA A 35 -4.92 -3.45 10.64
C ALA A 35 -5.29 -3.85 12.09
N SER A 36 -4.39 -4.47 12.83
CA SER A 36 -4.61 -4.87 14.23
C SER A 36 -4.04 -3.85 15.21
N ASN A 37 -4.87 -3.33 16.10
CA ASN A 37 -4.44 -2.46 17.20
C ASN A 37 -3.50 -3.16 18.19
N GLU A 38 -3.68 -4.46 18.42
CA GLU A 38 -2.79 -5.26 19.26
C GLU A 38 -1.42 -5.41 18.61
N ALA A 39 -1.38 -5.76 17.34
CA ALA A 39 -0.15 -5.87 16.57
C ALA A 39 0.62 -4.54 16.51
N SER A 40 -0.07 -3.41 16.41
CA SER A 40 0.58 -2.09 16.44
C SER A 40 1.28 -1.80 17.76
N ARG A 41 0.69 -2.24 18.91
CA ARG A 41 1.37 -2.13 20.21
C ARG A 41 2.64 -2.95 20.28
N ASN A 42 2.65 -4.15 19.69
CA ASN A 42 3.84 -5.00 19.65
C ASN A 42 4.93 -4.39 18.75
N LEU A 43 4.57 -3.85 17.59
CA LEU A 43 5.49 -3.13 16.70
C LEU A 43 6.16 -1.94 17.39
N ARG A 44 5.39 -1.15 18.17
CA ARG A 44 5.95 0.01 18.93
C ARG A 44 7.00 -0.38 19.94
N LYS A 45 6.97 -1.62 20.47
CA LYS A 45 7.97 -2.14 21.41
C LYS A 45 9.24 -2.64 20.72
N SER A 46 9.14 -3.07 19.48
CA SER A 46 10.22 -3.74 18.75
C SER A 46 10.93 -2.85 17.73
N LEU A 47 10.33 -1.73 17.34
CA LEU A 47 10.88 -0.85 16.31
C LEU A 47 11.37 0.49 16.88
N PRO A 48 12.34 1.14 16.20
CA PRO A 48 12.82 2.45 16.59
C PRO A 48 11.72 3.51 16.61
N GLN A 49 11.75 4.44 17.57
CA GLN A 49 10.76 5.52 17.71
C GLN A 49 10.63 6.45 16.50
N ARG A 50 11.64 6.52 15.65
CA ARG A 50 11.59 7.33 14.42
C ARG A 50 10.59 6.79 13.39
N ILE A 51 10.23 5.51 13.44
CA ILE A 51 9.22 4.92 12.57
C ILE A 51 7.84 5.19 13.16
N LYS A 52 7.02 5.95 12.46
CA LYS A 52 5.66 6.22 12.87
C LYS A 52 4.78 4.99 12.66
N ILE A 53 3.94 4.65 13.63
CA ILE A 53 3.16 3.41 13.57
C ILE A 53 1.69 3.71 13.88
N ALA A 54 0.79 3.30 12.97
CA ALA A 54 -0.65 3.28 13.20
C ALA A 54 -1.20 1.86 13.26
N GLY A 55 -2.27 1.68 14.02
CA GLY A 55 -3.04 0.44 14.10
C GLY A 55 -4.52 0.71 13.88
N GLY A 56 -5.24 -0.25 13.29
CA GLY A 56 -6.68 -0.16 13.02
C GLY A 56 -7.03 -0.32 11.54
N GLY A 57 -8.34 -0.35 11.24
CA GLY A 57 -8.83 -0.69 9.91
C GLY A 57 -8.62 0.35 8.83
N ASP A 58 -8.61 1.63 9.16
CA ASP A 58 -8.60 2.76 8.22
C ASP A 58 -7.31 3.59 8.34
N THR A 59 -6.19 2.95 8.09
CA THR A 59 -4.88 3.58 8.28
C THR A 59 -4.19 4.00 6.98
N ILE A 60 -4.81 3.76 5.82
CA ILE A 60 -4.15 4.06 4.53
C ILE A 60 -3.99 5.57 4.29
N GLU A 61 -5.01 6.37 4.61
CA GLU A 61 -4.94 7.82 4.46
C GLU A 61 -3.83 8.39 5.33
N TRP A 62 -3.82 8.00 6.60
CA TRP A 62 -2.77 8.37 7.54
C TRP A 62 -1.38 7.94 7.04
N LEU A 63 -1.24 6.69 6.54
CA LEU A 63 0.03 6.19 6.04
C LEU A 63 0.57 7.03 4.88
N LEU A 64 -0.28 7.38 3.92
CA LEU A 64 0.10 8.20 2.78
C LEU A 64 0.50 9.63 3.20
N GLU A 65 -0.14 10.19 4.21
CA GLU A 65 0.22 11.50 4.77
C GLU A 65 1.57 11.47 5.48
N GLU A 66 1.79 10.46 6.32
CA GLU A 66 3.02 10.33 7.10
C GLU A 66 4.25 9.95 6.25
N CYS A 67 4.05 9.29 5.12
CA CYS A 67 5.12 9.00 4.17
C CYS A 67 5.59 10.24 3.37
N GLY A 68 4.80 11.31 3.35
CA GLY A 68 5.11 12.50 2.55
C GLY A 68 4.99 12.24 1.05
N LYS A 69 6.07 12.47 0.30
CA LYS A 69 6.06 12.23 -1.14
C LYS A 69 6.11 10.73 -1.44
N VAL A 70 5.06 10.24 -2.10
CA VAL A 70 4.94 8.85 -2.57
C VAL A 70 4.73 8.86 -4.08
N ASP A 71 5.63 8.27 -4.84
CA ASP A 71 5.54 8.22 -6.31
C ASP A 71 4.74 7.02 -6.80
N LEU A 72 4.76 5.90 -6.04
CA LEU A 72 4.15 4.64 -6.40
C LEU A 72 3.64 3.91 -5.15
N VAL A 73 2.45 3.36 -5.23
CA VAL A 73 1.92 2.41 -4.23
C VAL A 73 1.72 1.05 -4.88
N VAL A 74 2.25 0.00 -4.23
CA VAL A 74 1.97 -1.39 -4.60
C VAL A 74 0.85 -1.90 -3.73
N ASN A 75 -0.29 -2.25 -4.33
CA ASN A 75 -1.39 -2.91 -3.63
C ASN A 75 -1.47 -4.39 -3.99
N ALA A 76 -1.00 -5.23 -3.06
CA ALA A 76 -1.05 -6.68 -3.14
C ALA A 76 -1.95 -7.28 -2.03
N MET A 77 -2.92 -6.52 -1.54
CA MET A 77 -3.89 -7.00 -0.55
C MET A 77 -4.83 -8.01 -1.20
N VAL A 78 -5.19 -9.07 -0.48
CA VAL A 78 -6.09 -10.11 -0.99
C VAL A 78 -7.55 -9.71 -0.79
N GLY A 79 -8.39 -9.99 -1.79
CA GLY A 79 -9.84 -9.80 -1.73
C GLY A 79 -10.29 -8.35 -1.75
N ALA A 80 -11.53 -8.09 -1.33
CA ALA A 80 -12.17 -6.77 -1.37
C ALA A 80 -11.49 -5.71 -0.48
N ALA A 81 -10.66 -6.12 0.48
CA ALA A 81 -9.93 -5.22 1.36
C ALA A 81 -8.99 -4.26 0.61
N GLY A 82 -8.53 -4.63 -0.58
CA GLY A 82 -7.69 -3.79 -1.43
C GLY A 82 -8.42 -2.66 -2.16
N LEU A 83 -9.75 -2.69 -2.24
CA LEU A 83 -10.51 -1.69 -3.02
C LEU A 83 -10.41 -0.28 -2.43
N LYS A 84 -10.70 -0.11 -1.13
CA LYS A 84 -10.62 1.20 -0.47
C LYS A 84 -9.22 1.83 -0.55
N PRO A 85 -8.12 1.10 -0.23
CA PRO A 85 -6.76 1.59 -0.45
C PRO A 85 -6.48 2.00 -1.90
N SER A 86 -6.91 1.22 -2.88
CA SER A 86 -6.74 1.56 -4.30
C SER A 86 -7.41 2.88 -4.66
N LEU A 87 -8.64 3.09 -4.22
CA LEU A 87 -9.37 4.33 -4.49
C LEU A 87 -8.68 5.54 -3.84
N GLU A 88 -8.17 5.38 -2.63
CA GLU A 88 -7.48 6.47 -1.90
C GLU A 88 -6.20 6.91 -2.59
N VAL A 89 -5.41 5.93 -3.07
CA VAL A 89 -4.19 6.18 -3.85
C VAL A 89 -4.52 6.91 -5.15
N LEU A 90 -5.51 6.43 -5.90
CA LEU A 90 -5.91 7.00 -7.19
C LEU A 90 -6.49 8.42 -7.05
N LYS A 91 -7.28 8.71 -6.01
CA LYS A 91 -7.79 10.06 -5.72
C LYS A 91 -6.67 11.08 -5.52
N ARG A 92 -5.55 10.66 -4.94
CA ARG A 92 -4.37 11.50 -4.68
C ARG A 92 -3.46 11.69 -5.91
N GLY A 93 -3.81 11.12 -7.06
CA GLY A 93 -2.99 11.18 -8.27
C GLY A 93 -1.72 10.34 -8.22
N ILE A 94 -1.60 9.43 -7.24
CA ILE A 94 -0.43 8.57 -7.06
C ILE A 94 -0.52 7.37 -8.00
N THR A 95 0.60 6.97 -8.58
CA THR A 95 0.66 5.75 -9.41
C THR A 95 0.34 4.51 -8.57
N LEU A 96 -0.64 3.73 -8.99
CA LEU A 96 -1.05 2.48 -8.34
C LEU A 96 -0.57 1.27 -9.16
N ALA A 97 0.35 0.49 -8.59
CA ALA A 97 0.71 -0.85 -9.09
C ALA A 97 -0.20 -1.88 -8.40
N LEU A 98 -1.13 -2.46 -9.15
CA LEU A 98 -2.20 -3.30 -8.62
C LEU A 98 -1.96 -4.77 -8.93
N ALA A 99 -1.73 -5.57 -7.87
CA ALA A 99 -1.72 -7.03 -7.90
C ALA A 99 -3.06 -7.65 -7.42
N ASN A 100 -4.00 -6.83 -6.95
CA ASN A 100 -5.30 -7.25 -6.44
C ASN A 100 -6.33 -7.17 -7.54
N LYS A 101 -6.54 -8.25 -8.28
CA LYS A 101 -7.57 -8.33 -9.34
C LYS A 101 -9.00 -8.24 -8.82
N GLU A 102 -9.24 -8.66 -7.59
CA GLU A 102 -10.55 -8.64 -6.96
C GLU A 102 -11.11 -7.21 -6.83
N SER A 103 -10.24 -6.23 -6.64
CA SER A 103 -10.63 -4.81 -6.63
C SER A 103 -11.15 -4.34 -7.98
N LEU A 104 -10.59 -4.83 -9.09
CA LEU A 104 -11.09 -4.52 -10.44
C LEU A 104 -12.38 -5.26 -10.75
N VAL A 105 -12.52 -6.51 -10.31
CA VAL A 105 -13.77 -7.28 -10.49
C VAL A 105 -14.92 -6.68 -9.70
N ALA A 106 -14.68 -6.32 -8.43
CA ALA A 106 -15.71 -5.78 -7.55
C ALA A 106 -16.04 -4.31 -7.81
N GLY A 107 -15.07 -3.51 -8.21
CA GLY A 107 -15.21 -2.06 -8.29
C GLY A 107 -14.64 -1.41 -9.54
N GLY A 108 -14.44 -2.15 -10.65
CA GLY A 108 -13.72 -1.68 -11.83
C GLY A 108 -14.19 -0.34 -12.37
N ALA A 109 -15.49 -0.14 -12.55
CA ALA A 109 -16.05 1.12 -13.01
C ALA A 109 -15.71 2.29 -12.07
N LEU A 110 -15.75 2.06 -10.75
CA LEU A 110 -15.38 3.05 -9.73
C LEU A 110 -13.88 3.34 -9.73
N VAL A 111 -13.06 2.30 -9.86
CA VAL A 111 -11.59 2.42 -9.95
C VAL A 111 -11.19 3.25 -11.16
N LEU A 112 -11.73 2.94 -12.35
CA LEU A 112 -11.44 3.69 -13.58
C LEU A 112 -11.92 5.14 -13.52
N LYS A 113 -13.11 5.37 -12.98
CA LYS A 113 -13.64 6.74 -12.76
C LYS A 113 -12.75 7.53 -11.82
N THR A 114 -12.30 6.91 -10.72
CA THR A 114 -11.43 7.55 -9.73
C THR A 114 -10.05 7.83 -10.30
N GLN A 115 -9.49 6.88 -11.06
CA GLN A 115 -8.23 7.04 -11.78
C GLN A 115 -8.27 8.26 -12.71
N ALA A 116 -9.32 8.37 -13.54
CA ALA A 116 -9.47 9.47 -14.48
C ALA A 116 -9.59 10.83 -13.76
N ALA A 117 -10.38 10.89 -12.69
CA ALA A 117 -10.56 12.10 -11.90
C ALA A 117 -9.27 12.54 -11.18
N GLY A 118 -8.48 11.60 -10.67
CA GLY A 118 -7.22 11.86 -9.98
C GLY A 118 -6.02 12.03 -10.93
N GLN A 119 -6.20 11.80 -12.24
CA GLN A 119 -5.12 11.77 -13.23
C GLN A 119 -3.98 10.79 -12.85
N ALA A 120 -4.33 9.76 -12.08
CA ALA A 120 -3.40 8.75 -11.60
C ALA A 120 -3.06 7.72 -12.70
N ARG A 121 -1.94 7.03 -12.54
CA ARG A 121 -1.60 5.88 -13.39
C ARG A 121 -1.96 4.59 -12.68
N LEU A 122 -2.63 3.67 -13.38
CA LEU A 122 -2.90 2.31 -12.93
C LEU A 122 -2.02 1.34 -13.72
N LEU A 123 -1.17 0.61 -13.03
CA LEU A 123 -0.25 -0.38 -13.60
C LEU A 123 -0.66 -1.77 -13.10
N PRO A 124 -1.12 -2.67 -13.95
CA PRO A 124 -1.37 -4.04 -13.56
C PRO A 124 -0.03 -4.77 -13.35
N ILE A 125 0.11 -5.43 -12.19
CA ILE A 125 1.30 -6.22 -11.85
C ILE A 125 0.96 -7.68 -11.47
N ASP A 126 -0.32 -8.06 -11.52
CA ASP A 126 -0.71 -9.46 -11.51
C ASP A 126 -0.34 -10.13 -12.85
N SER A 127 -0.19 -11.45 -12.83
CA SER A 127 0.37 -12.20 -13.96
C SER A 127 -0.47 -12.05 -15.23
N GLU A 128 -1.79 -12.14 -15.11
CA GLU A 128 -2.72 -12.18 -16.23
C GLU A 128 -2.85 -10.82 -16.90
N HIS A 129 -3.11 -9.78 -16.12
CA HIS A 129 -3.29 -8.44 -16.66
C HIS A 129 -1.96 -7.80 -17.11
N SER A 130 -0.86 -8.09 -16.40
CA SER A 130 0.47 -7.62 -16.78
C SER A 130 0.90 -8.19 -18.14
N ALA A 131 0.60 -9.46 -18.42
CA ALA A 131 0.89 -10.06 -19.72
C ALA A 131 0.14 -9.35 -20.86
N ILE A 132 -1.15 -9.08 -20.68
CA ILE A 132 -1.97 -8.37 -21.68
C ILE A 132 -1.50 -6.91 -21.84
N PHE A 133 -1.11 -6.26 -20.74
CA PHE A 133 -0.67 -4.85 -20.77
C PHE A 133 0.67 -4.66 -21.50
N GLN A 134 1.51 -5.71 -21.56
CA GLN A 134 2.81 -5.66 -22.22
C GLN A 134 2.77 -6.06 -23.72
N CYS A 135 1.65 -6.61 -24.20
CA CYS A 135 1.43 -6.93 -25.61
C CYS A 135 0.92 -5.73 -26.39
#